data_5bfca79ed098ae3c7028027fab3cdda3
#
_entry.id   5bfca79ed098ae3c7028027fab3cdda3
#
_cell.length_a   1.000
_cell.length_b   1.000
_cell.length_c   1.000
_cell.angle_alpha   90.00
_cell.angle_beta   90.00
_cell.angle_gamma   90.00
#
_symmetry.space_group_name_H-M   'P 1'
#
loop_
_entity.id
_entity.type
_entity.pdbx_description
1 polymer ?
#
loop_
_entity_poly.entity_id
_entity_poly.type
_entity_poly.pdbx_seq_one_letter_code
_entity_poly.pdbx_strand_id
1 'polypeptide(L)'
;MGNLLFTDYLPPVSDEEIAELESLIGSALPYEMISLYKKYNGGQPQPSFVHDEKNLYPINSFYSLAEAIDSYNDFDDDALPDDFKKHELLPFAYDPGSGMYSMSLRKRDFGKVYFYVLLEEAEIFGIWPSFKSFIDSIVDDPNP
;
A
#
# COMPACT_ATOMS: atom_id res chain seq x y z
N MET A 1 5.64 -13.67 -7.89
CA MET A 1 4.38 -12.97 -8.15
C MET A 1 3.37 -13.75 -8.99
N GLY A 2 3.81 -14.71 -9.75
CA GLY A 2 3.07 -15.35 -10.83
C GLY A 2 1.57 -15.64 -10.64
N ASN A 3 1.11 -15.84 -9.42
CA ASN A 3 -0.27 -16.21 -9.15
C ASN A 3 -1.11 -15.12 -8.48
N LEU A 4 -0.57 -13.91 -8.36
CA LEU A 4 -1.34 -12.82 -7.74
C LEU A 4 -2.39 -12.29 -8.70
N LEU A 5 -3.65 -12.44 -8.32
CA LEU A 5 -4.80 -11.96 -9.07
C LEU A 5 -5.63 -11.05 -8.17
N PHE A 6 -6.42 -10.17 -8.78
CA PHE A 6 -7.33 -9.29 -8.05
C PHE A 6 -8.76 -9.48 -8.54
N THR A 7 -9.71 -9.30 -7.63
CA THR A 7 -11.14 -9.21 -7.94
C THR A 7 -11.66 -7.83 -7.55
N ASP A 8 -12.80 -7.44 -8.11
CA ASP A 8 -13.48 -6.17 -7.80
C ASP A 8 -12.61 -4.94 -8.06
N TYR A 9 -11.73 -5.01 -9.05
CA TYR A 9 -10.89 -3.89 -9.44
C TYR A 9 -11.60 -2.98 -10.43
N LEU A 10 -11.17 -1.71 -10.45
CA LEU A 10 -11.66 -0.70 -11.40
C LEU A 10 -10.88 -0.79 -12.72
N PRO A 11 -11.33 -0.08 -13.77
CA PRO A 11 -10.58 -0.04 -15.03
C PRO A 11 -9.14 0.38 -14.82
N PRO A 12 -8.20 -0.13 -15.65
CA PRO A 12 -6.78 0.18 -15.50
C PRO A 12 -6.51 1.69 -15.46
N VAL A 13 -5.50 2.06 -14.68
CA VAL A 13 -5.07 3.45 -14.55
C VAL A 13 -4.35 3.87 -15.83
N SER A 14 -4.61 5.09 -16.29
CA SER A 14 -3.94 5.66 -17.46
C SER A 14 -2.56 6.22 -17.11
N ASP A 15 -1.73 6.44 -18.13
CA ASP A 15 -0.45 7.11 -17.96
C ASP A 15 -0.62 8.52 -17.40
N GLU A 16 -1.69 9.22 -17.79
CA GLU A 16 -1.98 10.56 -17.29
C GLU A 16 -2.29 10.55 -15.80
N GLU A 17 -3.06 9.57 -15.33
CA GLU A 17 -3.37 9.44 -13.91
C GLU A 17 -2.12 9.12 -13.08
N ILE A 18 -1.23 8.29 -13.59
CA ILE A 18 0.06 8.01 -12.96
C ILE A 18 0.89 9.30 -12.88
N ALA A 19 0.97 10.05 -13.97
CA ALA A 19 1.73 11.32 -14.01
C ALA A 19 1.16 12.34 -13.02
N GLU A 20 -0.16 12.40 -12.88
CA GLU A 20 -0.81 13.29 -11.90
C GLU A 20 -0.43 12.92 -10.48
N LEU A 21 -0.44 11.63 -10.15
CA LEU A 21 -0.04 11.19 -8.82
C LEU A 21 1.44 11.49 -8.57
N GLU A 22 2.32 11.19 -9.52
CA GLU A 22 3.75 11.49 -9.39
C GLU A 22 4.01 12.99 -9.19
N SER A 23 3.24 13.82 -9.87
CA SER A 23 3.31 15.27 -9.69
C SER A 23 2.85 15.69 -8.29
N LEU A 24 1.78 15.09 -7.81
CA LEU A 24 1.22 15.37 -6.48
C LEU A 24 2.21 15.01 -5.36
N ILE A 25 2.83 13.83 -5.45
CA ILE A 25 3.75 13.37 -4.41
C ILE A 25 5.18 13.90 -4.58
N GLY A 26 5.48 14.49 -5.74
CA GLY A 26 6.80 15.06 -6.02
C GLY A 26 7.88 14.01 -6.31
N SER A 27 7.52 12.83 -6.77
CA SER A 27 8.45 11.74 -7.00
C SER A 27 7.90 10.74 -8.00
N ALA A 28 8.78 10.01 -8.68
CA ALA A 28 8.36 8.90 -9.52
C ALA A 28 7.92 7.72 -8.64
N LEU A 29 6.89 6.99 -9.07
CA LEU A 29 6.45 5.78 -8.38
C LEU A 29 7.37 4.61 -8.75
N PRO A 30 7.49 3.60 -7.86
CA PRO A 30 8.19 2.37 -8.21
C PRO A 30 7.54 1.71 -9.43
N TYR A 31 8.35 1.12 -10.29
CA TYR A 31 7.88 0.42 -11.48
C TYR A 31 6.83 -0.64 -11.14
N GLU A 32 7.05 -1.40 -10.07
CA GLU A 32 6.14 -2.47 -9.64
C GLU A 32 4.76 -1.93 -9.25
N MET A 33 4.69 -0.75 -8.66
CA MET A 33 3.42 -0.11 -8.33
C MET A 33 2.70 0.36 -9.60
N ILE A 34 3.42 0.96 -10.53
CA ILE A 34 2.86 1.39 -11.82
C ILE A 34 2.31 0.18 -12.56
N SER A 35 3.08 -0.90 -12.66
CA SER A 35 2.66 -2.12 -13.34
C SER A 35 1.40 -2.71 -12.71
N LEU A 36 1.33 -2.72 -11.38
CA LEU A 36 0.17 -3.26 -10.69
C LEU A 36 -1.08 -2.45 -11.00
N TYR A 37 -1.01 -1.12 -10.90
CA TYR A 37 -2.17 -0.26 -11.14
C TYR A 37 -2.61 -0.25 -12.60
N LYS A 38 -1.71 -0.46 -13.53
CA LYS A 38 -2.06 -0.60 -14.95
C LYS A 38 -2.76 -1.92 -15.25
N LYS A 39 -2.58 -2.92 -14.39
CA LYS A 39 -3.24 -4.20 -14.53
C LYS A 39 -4.50 -4.28 -13.67
N TYR A 40 -4.41 -3.84 -12.41
CA TYR A 40 -5.51 -3.85 -11.45
C TYR A 40 -5.56 -2.53 -10.69
N ASN A 41 -6.61 -1.78 -10.89
CA ASN A 41 -6.80 -0.50 -10.19
C ASN A 41 -7.56 -0.77 -8.89
N GLY A 42 -6.84 -1.22 -7.86
CA GLY A 42 -7.41 -1.60 -6.58
C GLY A 42 -7.97 -3.01 -6.60
N GLY A 43 -8.80 -3.33 -5.61
CA GLY A 43 -9.49 -4.60 -5.53
C GLY A 43 -8.95 -5.54 -4.47
N GLN A 44 -9.53 -6.74 -4.43
CA GLN A 44 -9.20 -7.76 -3.44
C GLN A 44 -8.14 -8.70 -3.99
N PRO A 45 -6.97 -8.82 -3.33
CA PRO A 45 -5.92 -9.71 -3.83
C PRO A 45 -6.21 -11.19 -3.54
N GLN A 46 -5.75 -12.04 -4.43
CA GLN A 46 -5.75 -13.49 -4.28
C GLN A 46 -4.36 -14.00 -4.66
N PRO A 47 -3.55 -14.45 -3.73
CA PRO A 47 -3.78 -14.64 -2.29
C PRO A 47 -3.91 -13.31 -1.51
N SER A 48 -4.36 -13.39 -0.25
CA SER A 48 -4.76 -12.23 0.54
C SER A 48 -4.03 -12.06 1.87
N PHE A 49 -2.87 -12.64 1.99
CA PHE A 49 -1.99 -12.46 3.16
C PHE A 49 -0.62 -12.03 2.71
N VAL A 50 0.09 -11.31 3.57
CA VAL A 50 1.46 -10.88 3.31
C VAL A 50 2.30 -11.15 4.55
N HIS A 51 3.52 -11.65 4.34
CA HIS A 51 4.43 -11.92 5.46
C HIS A 51 5.62 -10.95 5.44
N ASP A 52 6.07 -10.56 6.62
CA ASP A 52 7.38 -9.96 6.78
C ASP A 52 8.32 -11.00 7.40
N GLU A 53 9.43 -10.58 7.98
CA GLU A 53 10.39 -11.52 8.57
C GLU A 53 9.83 -12.27 9.79
N LYS A 54 8.81 -11.73 10.45
CA LYS A 54 8.36 -12.25 11.75
C LYS A 54 6.93 -12.75 11.76
N ASN A 55 6.04 -12.11 10.98
CA ASN A 55 4.61 -12.32 11.11
C ASN A 55 3.90 -12.40 9.77
N LEU A 56 2.65 -12.82 9.83
CA LEU A 56 1.74 -12.89 8.70
C LEU A 56 0.59 -11.93 8.97
N TYR A 57 0.23 -11.13 7.97
CA TYR A 57 -0.82 -10.11 8.10
C TYR A 57 -1.86 -10.26 7.00
N PRO A 58 -3.16 -10.04 7.29
CA PRO A 58 -4.18 -10.12 6.27
C PRO A 58 -4.26 -8.84 5.43
N ILE A 59 -4.66 -8.98 4.18
CA ILE A 59 -4.97 -7.84 3.31
C ILE A 59 -6.44 -7.98 2.91
N ASN A 60 -7.27 -6.97 3.21
CA ASN A 60 -8.65 -6.96 2.75
C ASN A 60 -8.71 -6.49 1.29
N SER A 61 -8.21 -5.32 1.02
CA SER A 61 -8.26 -4.73 -0.31
C SER A 61 -7.12 -3.75 -0.54
N PHE A 62 -6.75 -3.60 -1.81
CA PHE A 62 -5.95 -2.47 -2.25
C PHE A 62 -6.88 -1.32 -2.63
N TYR A 63 -6.49 -0.11 -2.30
CA TYR A 63 -7.18 1.08 -2.77
C TYR A 63 -7.03 1.20 -4.28
N SER A 64 -8.07 1.73 -4.94
CA SER A 64 -7.90 2.27 -6.28
C SER A 64 -6.95 3.47 -6.21
N LEU A 65 -6.43 3.90 -7.35
CA LEU A 65 -5.55 5.07 -7.36
C LEU A 65 -6.25 6.30 -6.78
N ALA A 66 -7.51 6.52 -7.13
CA ALA A 66 -8.29 7.64 -6.60
C ALA A 66 -8.44 7.56 -5.08
N GLU A 67 -8.72 6.37 -4.55
CA GLU A 67 -8.83 6.17 -3.10
C GLU A 67 -7.49 6.39 -2.39
N ALA A 68 -6.39 5.96 -2.99
CA ALA A 68 -5.05 6.19 -2.44
C ALA A 68 -4.74 7.69 -2.38
N ILE A 69 -5.10 8.44 -3.41
CA ILE A 69 -4.92 9.90 -3.44
C ILE A 69 -5.77 10.56 -2.35
N ASP A 70 -7.03 10.14 -2.20
CA ASP A 70 -7.91 10.68 -1.16
C ASP A 70 -7.33 10.43 0.23
N SER A 71 -6.84 9.23 0.49
CA SER A 71 -6.22 8.89 1.79
C SER A 71 -4.93 9.67 2.02
N TYR A 72 -4.12 9.83 0.99
CA TYR A 72 -2.91 10.64 1.05
C TYR A 72 -3.21 12.09 1.44
N ASN A 73 -4.30 12.65 0.92
CA ASN A 73 -4.71 14.02 1.22
C ASN A 73 -5.42 14.15 2.58
N ASP A 74 -6.14 13.11 3.00
CA ASP A 74 -7.02 13.19 4.18
C ASP A 74 -6.35 12.78 5.48
N PHE A 75 -5.32 11.93 5.44
CA PHE A 75 -4.67 11.45 6.66
C PHE A 75 -3.79 12.56 7.26
N ASP A 76 -4.17 13.02 8.45
CA ASP A 76 -3.39 13.97 9.24
C ASP A 76 -2.33 13.23 10.07
N ASP A 77 -1.43 14.00 10.69
CA ASP A 77 -0.35 13.44 11.51
C ASP A 77 -0.86 12.48 12.60
N ASP A 78 -2.05 12.73 13.14
CA ASP A 78 -2.67 11.90 14.17
C ASP A 78 -2.96 10.47 13.70
N ALA A 79 -3.19 10.30 12.41
CA ALA A 79 -3.48 8.99 11.81
C ALA A 79 -2.23 8.25 11.33
N LEU A 80 -1.07 8.82 11.53
CA LEU A 80 0.20 8.26 11.05
C LEU A 80 1.07 7.81 12.23
N PRO A 81 1.98 6.85 12.00
CA PRO A 81 2.97 6.48 13.02
C PRO A 81 3.82 7.69 13.44
N ASP A 82 4.35 7.68 14.66
CA ASP A 82 5.07 8.80 15.25
C ASP A 82 6.08 9.39 14.33
N ASP A 83 6.97 8.88 13.71
CA ASP A 83 8.00 9.52 12.91
C ASP A 83 7.52 10.06 11.56
N PHE A 84 6.24 9.91 11.24
CA PHE A 84 5.70 10.32 9.95
C PHE A 84 4.80 11.53 10.08
N LYS A 85 4.93 12.44 9.12
CA LYS A 85 4.09 13.62 8.99
C LYS A 85 3.18 13.44 7.78
N LYS A 86 2.13 14.27 7.72
CA LYS A 86 1.22 14.30 6.59
C LYS A 86 2.00 14.38 5.27
N HIS A 87 1.58 13.59 4.29
CA HIS A 87 2.18 13.51 2.96
C HIS A 87 3.52 12.76 2.89
N GLU A 88 3.95 12.13 3.98
CA GLU A 88 5.14 11.27 3.97
C GLU A 88 4.85 9.79 3.71
N LEU A 89 3.58 9.41 3.75
CA LEU A 89 3.13 8.05 3.45
C LEU A 89 2.03 8.07 2.39
N LEU A 90 2.10 7.13 1.47
CA LEU A 90 1.05 6.91 0.48
C LEU A 90 0.30 5.62 0.85
N PRO A 91 -0.91 5.72 1.44
CA PRO A 91 -1.70 4.54 1.75
C PRO A 91 -2.15 3.85 0.46
N PHE A 92 -2.01 2.52 0.39
CA PHE A 92 -2.41 1.80 -0.83
C PHE A 92 -3.23 0.54 -0.56
N ALA A 93 -3.29 0.07 0.68
CA ALA A 93 -4.08 -1.12 1.02
C ALA A 93 -4.46 -1.10 2.49
N TYR A 94 -5.42 -1.94 2.88
CA TYR A 94 -5.87 -2.03 4.25
C TYR A 94 -6.26 -3.46 4.60
N ASP A 95 -6.25 -3.76 5.92
CA ASP A 95 -6.67 -5.06 6.41
C ASP A 95 -8.16 -5.05 6.77
N PRO A 96 -8.73 -6.19 7.22
CA PRO A 96 -10.15 -6.23 7.61
C PRO A 96 -10.51 -5.41 8.86
N GLY A 97 -9.52 -4.94 9.59
CA GLY A 97 -9.73 -4.14 10.80
C GLY A 97 -9.31 -2.69 10.60
N SER A 98 -8.44 -2.21 11.46
CA SER A 98 -7.96 -0.83 11.44
C SER A 98 -6.53 -0.69 10.90
N GLY A 99 -6.02 -1.71 10.24
CA GLY A 99 -4.66 -1.73 9.73
C GLY A 99 -4.53 -1.11 8.35
N MET A 100 -3.39 -0.48 8.13
CA MET A 100 -3.07 0.26 6.91
C MET A 100 -1.72 -0.15 6.37
N TYR A 101 -1.65 -0.34 5.06
CA TYR A 101 -0.38 -0.56 4.35
C TYR A 101 -0.07 0.70 3.55
N SER A 102 1.09 1.29 3.81
CA SER A 102 1.49 2.54 3.14
C SER A 102 2.94 2.48 2.69
N MET A 103 3.23 3.19 1.61
CA MET A 103 4.59 3.31 1.09
C MET A 103 5.19 4.63 1.53
N SER A 104 6.43 4.60 2.02
CA SER A 104 7.13 5.82 2.40
C SER A 104 7.51 6.66 1.18
N LEU A 105 7.28 7.96 1.30
CA LEU A 105 7.66 8.95 0.30
C LEU A 105 8.86 9.79 0.77
N ARG A 106 9.39 9.51 1.98
CA ARG A 106 10.57 10.22 2.49
C ARG A 106 11.81 9.80 1.70
N LYS A 107 12.73 10.73 1.49
CA LYS A 107 13.96 10.43 0.75
C LYS A 107 14.79 9.32 1.36
N ARG A 108 14.87 9.29 2.71
CA ARG A 108 15.73 8.33 3.44
C ARG A 108 15.26 6.88 3.34
N ASP A 109 13.97 6.65 3.08
CA ASP A 109 13.42 5.30 3.01
C ASP A 109 12.35 5.16 1.91
N PHE A 110 12.48 5.93 0.85
CA PHE A 110 11.52 5.94 -0.25
C PHE A 110 11.25 4.52 -0.77
N GLY A 111 9.97 4.19 -0.90
CA GLY A 111 9.54 2.88 -1.40
C GLY A 111 9.37 1.82 -0.32
N LYS A 112 9.85 2.07 0.89
CA LYS A 112 9.69 1.14 2.00
C LYS A 112 8.21 1.06 2.38
N VAL A 113 7.72 -0.14 2.67
CA VAL A 113 6.31 -0.35 3.00
C VAL A 113 6.16 -0.62 4.49
N TYR A 114 5.17 0.02 5.09
CA TYR A 114 4.85 -0.11 6.51
C TYR A 114 3.42 -0.56 6.70
N PHE A 115 3.22 -1.53 7.59
CA PHE A 115 1.90 -1.89 8.08
C PHE A 115 1.75 -1.34 9.49
N TYR A 116 0.71 -0.54 9.71
CA TYR A 116 0.42 0.04 11.01
C TYR A 116 -1.06 0.00 11.29
N VAL A 117 -1.42 0.03 12.58
CA VAL A 117 -2.81 -0.08 13.01
C VAL A 117 -3.27 1.27 13.58
N LEU A 118 -4.42 1.74 13.09
CA LEU A 118 -5.02 3.01 13.49
C LEU A 118 -5.82 2.81 14.79
N LEU A 119 -5.11 2.73 15.92
CA LEU A 119 -5.69 2.72 17.26
C LEU A 119 -5.49 4.09 17.88
N GLU A 120 -5.44 4.19 19.22
CA GLU A 120 -5.19 5.47 19.89
C GLU A 120 -3.87 6.09 19.44
N GLU A 121 -2.87 5.25 19.19
CA GLU A 121 -1.60 5.65 18.58
C GLU A 121 -1.33 4.69 17.43
N ALA A 122 -0.97 5.23 16.26
CA ALA A 122 -0.63 4.41 15.12
C ALA A 122 0.71 3.72 15.35
N GLU A 123 0.69 2.40 15.50
CA GLU A 123 1.88 1.59 15.81
C GLU A 123 2.27 0.75 14.59
N ILE A 124 3.57 0.73 14.27
CA ILE A 124 4.10 -0.05 13.15
C ILE A 124 4.31 -1.49 13.59
N PHE A 125 3.74 -2.43 12.83
CA PHE A 125 3.86 -3.87 13.08
C PHE A 125 4.67 -4.58 11.99
N GLY A 126 4.53 -4.19 10.74
CA GLY A 126 5.21 -4.83 9.62
C GLY A 126 6.00 -3.85 8.79
N ILE A 127 7.14 -4.31 8.25
CA ILE A 127 8.02 -3.48 7.43
C ILE A 127 8.55 -4.33 6.28
N TRP A 128 8.52 -3.78 5.06
CA TRP A 128 9.11 -4.38 3.87
C TRP A 128 10.06 -3.39 3.22
N PRO A 129 11.24 -3.84 2.76
CA PRO A 129 12.25 -2.92 2.21
C PRO A 129 11.82 -2.17 0.95
N SER A 130 10.86 -2.70 0.19
CA SER A 130 10.39 -2.08 -1.04
C SER A 130 8.99 -2.53 -1.38
N PHE A 131 8.33 -1.83 -2.29
CA PHE A 131 7.02 -2.24 -2.81
C PHE A 131 7.13 -3.62 -3.48
N LYS A 132 8.21 -3.87 -4.23
CA LYS A 132 8.43 -5.18 -4.85
C LYS A 132 8.51 -6.29 -3.81
N SER A 133 9.29 -6.09 -2.73
CA SER A 133 9.38 -7.06 -1.63
C SER A 133 8.02 -7.34 -1.01
N PHE A 134 7.22 -6.30 -0.83
CA PHE A 134 5.87 -6.44 -0.29
C PHE A 134 5.01 -7.33 -1.21
N ILE A 135 4.95 -7.02 -2.49
CA ILE A 135 4.15 -7.79 -3.46
C ILE A 135 4.64 -9.24 -3.54
N ASP A 136 5.95 -9.45 -3.56
CA ASP A 136 6.53 -10.79 -3.62
C ASP A 136 6.27 -11.61 -2.35
N SER A 137 5.90 -10.95 -1.25
CA SER A 137 5.62 -11.58 0.04
C SER A 137 4.13 -11.89 0.25
N ILE A 138 3.29 -11.65 -0.73
CA ILE A 138 1.86 -11.96 -0.66
C ILE A 138 1.68 -13.47 -0.87
N VAL A 139 1.01 -14.13 0.07
CA VAL A 139 0.89 -15.59 0.13
C VAL A 139 -0.53 -15.99 0.54
N ASP A 140 -0.85 -17.28 0.32
CA ASP A 140 -2.11 -17.84 0.76
C ASP A 140 -2.16 -17.97 2.28
N ASP A 141 -3.38 -18.01 2.83
CA ASP A 141 -3.59 -18.30 4.24
C ASP A 141 -3.09 -19.71 4.52
N PRO A 142 -2.10 -19.89 5.41
CA PRO A 142 -1.59 -21.22 5.74
C PRO A 142 -2.58 -22.06 6.55
N ASN A 143 -3.65 -21.44 7.06
CA ASN A 143 -4.69 -22.10 7.83
C ASN A 143 -6.07 -21.77 7.22
N PRO A 144 -6.37 -22.28 6.02
CA PRO A 144 -7.60 -21.96 5.32
C PRO A 144 -8.86 -22.50 6.04
#